data_f89302628cd9519028a177b9524b924a
#
_entry.id   f89302628cd9519028a177b9524b924a
#
_cell.length_a   1.000
_cell.length_b   1.000
_cell.length_c   1.000
_cell.angle_alpha   90.00
_cell.angle_beta   90.00
_cell.angle_gamma   90.00
#
_symmetry.space_group_name_H-M   'P 1'
#
loop_
_entity.id
_entity.type
_entity.pdbx_description
1 polymer ?
#
loop_
_entity_poly.entity_id
_entity_poly.type
_entity_poly.pdbx_seq_one_letter_code
_entity_poly.pdbx_strand_id
1 'polypeptide(L)'
;MVDYSIFPLDEEIKDKLAKLEISYAFQPIFYPNGRDIYAYEALMRPKNIGVMDLIEEFRKKDDLHTLEVATIFGAVQCYAKRGYHSYIAINSFPAESFTAEEQAVFDEFYADVLGDKGDNRDSGIHSTGH
;
A
#
# COMPACT_ATOMS: atom_id res chain seq x y z
N MET A 1 -13.17 -0.90 1.27
CA MET A 1 -12.41 -2.12 1.04
C MET A 1 -11.55 -2.02 -0.19
N VAL A 2 -10.50 -2.79 -0.23
CA VAL A 2 -9.58 -2.75 -1.35
C VAL A 2 -10.18 -3.50 -2.54
N ASP A 3 -10.06 -2.92 -3.72
CA ASP A 3 -10.47 -3.56 -4.95
C ASP A 3 -9.23 -4.09 -5.66
N TYR A 4 -9.03 -5.38 -5.63
CA TYR A 4 -7.82 -6.00 -6.16
C TYR A 4 -7.86 -6.27 -7.67
N SER A 5 -8.96 -5.97 -8.32
CA SER A 5 -9.19 -6.44 -9.69
C SER A 5 -8.13 -6.00 -10.70
N ILE A 6 -7.56 -4.81 -10.50
CA ILE A 6 -6.58 -4.28 -11.45
C ILE A 6 -5.14 -4.47 -11.00
N PHE A 7 -4.93 -5.12 -9.87
CA PHE A 7 -3.58 -5.27 -9.34
C PHE A 7 -2.85 -6.41 -10.05
N PRO A 8 -1.52 -6.32 -10.17
CA PRO A 8 -0.74 -7.37 -10.86
C PRO A 8 -0.52 -8.57 -9.94
N LEU A 9 -1.58 -9.27 -9.63
CA LEU A 9 -1.57 -10.43 -8.74
C LEU A 9 -2.33 -11.57 -9.38
N ASP A 10 -1.99 -12.79 -8.98
CA ASP A 10 -2.74 -13.96 -9.44
C ASP A 10 -4.16 -13.92 -8.90
N GLU A 11 -5.09 -14.48 -9.65
CA GLU A 11 -6.50 -14.49 -9.23
C GLU A 11 -6.69 -15.21 -7.91
N GLU A 12 -5.93 -16.26 -7.68
CA GLU A 12 -6.01 -17.01 -6.44
C GLU A 12 -5.63 -16.12 -5.25
N ILE A 13 -4.60 -15.32 -5.42
CA ILE A 13 -4.17 -14.39 -4.39
C ILE A 13 -5.21 -13.30 -4.18
N LYS A 14 -5.78 -12.79 -5.27
CA LYS A 14 -6.81 -11.76 -5.16
C LYS A 14 -8.00 -12.28 -4.35
N ASP A 15 -8.42 -13.51 -4.62
CA ASP A 15 -9.54 -14.11 -3.90
C ASP A 15 -9.20 -14.26 -2.42
N LYS A 16 -8.00 -14.72 -2.13
CA LYS A 16 -7.58 -14.91 -0.74
C LYS A 16 -7.58 -13.59 0.01
N LEU A 17 -7.01 -12.55 -0.59
CA LEU A 17 -6.93 -11.26 0.08
C LEU A 17 -8.30 -10.61 0.22
N ALA A 18 -9.16 -10.79 -0.75
CA ALA A 18 -10.51 -10.23 -0.66
C ALA A 18 -11.27 -10.81 0.53
N LYS A 19 -11.07 -12.09 0.80
CA LYS A 19 -11.75 -12.73 1.92
C LYS A 19 -11.27 -12.21 3.26
N LEU A 20 -10.10 -11.63 3.32
CA LEU A 20 -9.58 -11.08 4.56
C LEU A 20 -10.12 -9.69 4.86
N GLU A 21 -10.87 -9.11 3.93
CA GLU A 21 -11.49 -7.80 4.11
C GLU A 21 -10.51 -6.78 4.66
N ILE A 22 -9.39 -6.62 3.96
CA ILE A 22 -8.33 -5.74 4.41
C ILE A 22 -8.73 -4.29 4.23
N SER A 23 -8.53 -3.49 5.25
CA SER A 23 -8.69 -2.06 5.17
C SER A 23 -7.39 -1.42 5.64
N TYR A 24 -7.33 -0.10 5.57
CA TYR A 24 -6.15 0.63 6.00
C TYR A 24 -6.57 1.76 6.91
N ALA A 25 -5.86 1.91 8.02
CA ALA A 25 -5.97 3.08 8.85
C ALA A 25 -4.84 4.02 8.47
N PHE A 26 -5.08 5.31 8.58
CA PHE A 26 -4.07 6.30 8.23
C PHE A 26 -3.79 7.18 9.44
N GLN A 27 -2.56 7.14 9.90
CA GLN A 27 -2.16 7.88 11.09
C GLN A 27 -1.33 9.08 10.66
N PRO A 28 -1.71 10.28 11.09
CA PRO A 28 -0.98 11.47 10.65
C PRO A 28 0.40 11.57 11.26
N ILE A 29 1.33 12.04 10.45
CA ILE A 29 2.68 12.36 10.88
C ILE A 29 2.85 13.86 10.70
N PHE A 30 3.17 14.55 11.78
CA PHE A 30 3.20 16.00 11.76
C PHE A 30 4.60 16.53 11.49
N TYR A 31 4.66 17.73 10.93
CA TYR A 31 5.90 18.48 10.90
C TYR A 31 6.34 18.79 12.33
N PRO A 32 7.60 19.17 12.51
CA PRO A 32 8.07 19.49 13.88
C PRO A 32 7.28 20.56 14.59
N ASN A 33 6.55 21.42 13.85
CA ASN A 33 5.74 22.44 14.50
C ASN A 33 4.53 21.85 15.21
N GLY A 34 4.22 20.57 15.00
CA GLY A 34 3.12 19.90 15.66
C GLY A 34 1.74 20.31 15.20
N ARG A 35 1.64 21.07 14.12
CA ARG A 35 0.35 21.55 13.63
C ARG A 35 0.03 21.09 12.22
N ASP A 36 1.02 21.10 11.36
CA ASP A 36 0.78 20.74 9.96
C ASP A 36 1.14 19.29 9.72
N ILE A 37 0.35 18.62 8.90
CA ILE A 37 0.55 17.21 8.62
C ILE A 37 1.51 17.06 7.46
N TYR A 38 2.57 16.29 7.69
CA TYR A 38 3.55 16.00 6.67
C TYR A 38 3.14 14.79 5.84
N ALA A 39 2.65 13.74 6.49
CA ALA A 39 2.34 12.49 5.82
C ALA A 39 1.32 11.73 6.63
N TYR A 40 0.74 10.70 6.02
CA TYR A 40 -0.08 9.73 6.74
C TYR A 40 0.60 8.39 6.61
N GLU A 41 0.72 7.68 7.70
CA GLU A 41 1.24 6.32 7.69
C GLU A 41 0.08 5.36 7.45
N ALA A 42 0.22 4.52 6.42
CA ALA A 42 -0.82 3.54 6.10
C ALA A 42 -0.58 2.29 6.94
N LEU A 43 -1.59 1.88 7.68
CA LEU A 43 -1.52 0.72 8.57
C LEU A 43 -2.54 -0.31 8.12
N MET A 44 -2.05 -1.47 7.69
CA MET A 44 -2.92 -2.52 7.18
C MET A 44 -3.73 -3.14 8.31
N ARG A 45 -5.01 -3.34 8.06
CA ARG A 45 -5.93 -3.90 9.05
C ARG A 45 -6.75 -5.02 8.44
N PRO A 46 -6.21 -6.23 8.39
CA PRO A 46 -7.03 -7.38 7.97
C PRO A 46 -8.04 -7.69 9.05
N LYS A 47 -9.18 -8.22 8.66
CA LYS A 47 -10.28 -8.37 9.58
C LYS A 47 -10.16 -9.60 10.48
N ASN A 48 -9.85 -10.74 9.90
CA ASN A 48 -9.92 -11.99 10.63
C ASN A 48 -8.57 -12.60 10.97
N ILE A 49 -7.50 -11.84 10.83
CA ILE A 49 -6.16 -12.34 11.10
C ILE A 49 -5.31 -11.14 11.53
N GLY A 50 -4.37 -11.36 12.42
CA GLY A 50 -3.45 -10.29 12.79
C GLY A 50 -2.48 -10.01 11.65
N VAL A 51 -2.03 -8.75 11.56
CA VAL A 51 -1.16 -8.38 10.46
C VAL A 51 0.16 -9.16 10.50
N MET A 52 0.69 -9.40 11.70
CA MET A 52 1.92 -10.16 11.81
C MET A 52 1.74 -11.61 11.40
N ASP A 53 0.57 -12.17 11.70
CA ASP A 53 0.27 -13.54 11.32
C ASP A 53 0.13 -13.65 9.79
N LEU A 54 -0.45 -12.64 9.18
CA LEU A 54 -0.57 -12.61 7.73
C LEU A 54 0.80 -12.55 7.07
N ILE A 55 1.67 -11.70 7.59
CA ILE A 55 3.03 -11.58 7.08
C ILE A 55 3.76 -12.93 7.20
N GLU A 56 3.60 -13.57 8.35
CA GLU A 56 4.26 -14.85 8.58
C GLU A 56 3.76 -15.93 7.64
N GLU A 57 2.48 -15.91 7.34
CA GLU A 57 1.89 -16.87 6.42
C GLU A 57 2.52 -16.75 5.04
N PHE A 58 2.68 -15.52 4.56
CA PHE A 58 3.28 -15.32 3.25
C PHE A 58 4.78 -15.60 3.29
N ARG A 59 5.44 -15.32 4.42
CA ARG A 59 6.86 -15.61 4.55
C ARG A 59 7.12 -17.10 4.46
N LYS A 60 6.29 -17.91 5.08
CA LYS A 60 6.47 -19.35 5.06
C LYS A 60 6.32 -19.93 3.66
N LYS A 61 5.55 -19.26 2.82
CA LYS A 61 5.38 -19.68 1.44
C LYS A 61 6.39 -19.03 0.51
N ASP A 62 7.32 -18.27 1.06
CA ASP A 62 8.31 -17.54 0.29
C ASP A 62 7.64 -16.61 -0.70
N ASP A 63 6.60 -15.93 -0.25
CA ASP A 63 5.75 -15.12 -1.10
C ASP A 63 5.55 -13.72 -0.54
N LEU A 64 6.51 -13.22 0.24
CA LEU A 64 6.40 -11.89 0.82
C LEU A 64 6.32 -10.80 -0.23
N HIS A 65 6.96 -11.01 -1.38
CA HIS A 65 6.90 -10.02 -2.44
C HIS A 65 5.47 -9.78 -2.90
N THR A 66 4.71 -10.85 -3.03
CA THR A 66 3.30 -10.74 -3.41
C THR A 66 2.52 -9.92 -2.41
N LEU A 67 2.75 -10.16 -1.12
CA LEU A 67 2.06 -9.40 -0.10
C LEU A 67 2.49 -7.94 -0.12
N GLU A 68 3.75 -7.68 -0.40
CA GLU A 68 4.24 -6.31 -0.48
C GLU A 68 3.58 -5.56 -1.62
N VAL A 69 3.48 -6.17 -2.78
CA VAL A 69 2.79 -5.57 -3.92
C VAL A 69 1.35 -5.24 -3.54
N ALA A 70 0.66 -6.21 -2.96
CA ALA A 70 -0.72 -6.02 -2.58
C ALA A 70 -0.88 -4.89 -1.56
N THR A 71 0.05 -4.81 -0.61
CA THR A 71 -0.01 -3.80 0.42
C THR A 71 0.17 -2.40 -0.13
N ILE A 72 1.15 -2.23 -1.02
CA ILE A 72 1.42 -0.90 -1.56
C ILE A 72 0.28 -0.44 -2.45
N PHE A 73 -0.18 -1.30 -3.35
CA PHE A 73 -1.30 -0.93 -4.21
C PHE A 73 -2.57 -0.66 -3.40
N GLY A 74 -2.84 -1.51 -2.41
CA GLY A 74 -4.03 -1.35 -1.59
C GLY A 74 -4.00 -0.07 -0.77
N ALA A 75 -2.84 0.24 -0.19
CA ALA A 75 -2.71 1.44 0.61
C ALA A 75 -2.93 2.69 -0.23
N VAL A 76 -2.34 2.74 -1.43
CA VAL A 76 -2.50 3.88 -2.31
C VAL A 76 -3.96 4.03 -2.76
N GLN A 77 -4.60 2.91 -3.08
CA GLN A 77 -6.00 2.96 -3.50
C GLN A 77 -6.90 3.52 -2.40
N CYS A 78 -6.70 3.05 -1.17
CA CYS A 78 -7.50 3.53 -0.06
C CYS A 78 -7.18 4.98 0.28
N TYR A 79 -5.93 5.35 0.16
CA TYR A 79 -5.50 6.71 0.43
C TYR A 79 -6.17 7.68 -0.56
N ALA A 80 -6.21 7.30 -1.83
CA ALA A 80 -6.83 8.13 -2.85
C ALA A 80 -8.31 8.36 -2.54
N LYS A 81 -8.99 7.34 -2.04
CA LYS A 81 -10.41 7.46 -1.71
C LYS A 81 -10.66 8.41 -0.54
N ARG A 82 -9.66 8.61 0.31
CA ARG A 82 -9.78 9.53 1.42
C ARG A 82 -9.59 10.97 1.02
N GLY A 83 -9.04 11.22 -0.17
CA GLY A 83 -8.83 12.57 -0.64
C GLY A 83 -7.74 13.33 0.07
N TYR A 84 -6.83 12.65 0.73
CA TYR A 84 -5.71 13.30 1.38
C TYR A 84 -4.73 13.85 0.35
N HIS A 85 -4.01 14.89 0.74
CA HIS A 85 -3.07 15.54 -0.17
C HIS A 85 -1.63 15.53 0.34
N SER A 86 -1.40 14.93 1.48
CA SER A 86 -0.05 14.84 2.03
C SER A 86 0.67 13.63 1.47
N TYR A 87 1.90 13.43 1.88
CA TYR A 87 2.64 12.24 1.51
C TYR A 87 2.02 11.02 2.20
N ILE A 88 2.27 9.86 1.63
CA ILE A 88 1.83 8.61 2.24
C ILE A 88 3.08 7.80 2.58
N ALA A 89 3.11 7.28 3.79
CA ALA A 89 4.20 6.44 4.26
C ALA A 89 3.68 5.01 4.39
N ILE A 90 4.39 4.07 3.81
CA ILE A 90 3.98 2.68 3.79
C ILE A 90 5.08 1.83 4.37
N ASN A 91 4.72 1.00 5.35
CA ASN A 91 5.67 0.04 5.91
C ASN A 91 5.98 -1.00 4.85
N SER A 92 7.27 -1.23 4.62
CA SER A 92 7.66 -2.25 3.66
C SER A 92 8.25 -3.44 4.39
N PHE A 93 8.19 -4.58 3.74
CA PHE A 93 8.78 -5.79 4.26
C PHE A 93 10.18 -5.93 3.69
N PRO A 94 11.03 -6.74 4.31
CA PRO A 94 12.36 -6.97 3.73
C PRO A 94 12.25 -7.91 2.53
N ALA A 95 11.58 -7.45 1.50
CA ALA A 95 11.36 -8.20 0.28
C ALA A 95 11.91 -7.40 -0.88
N GLU A 96 11.85 -7.99 -2.07
CA GLU A 96 12.41 -7.33 -3.24
C GLU A 96 11.54 -6.17 -3.68
N SER A 97 12.17 -5.23 -4.34
CA SER A 97 11.44 -4.12 -4.92
C SER A 97 10.53 -4.59 -6.05
N PHE A 98 9.68 -3.70 -6.52
CA PHE A 98 8.85 -4.01 -7.68
C PHE A 98 9.71 -4.45 -8.85
N THR A 99 9.21 -5.41 -9.62
CA THR A 99 9.81 -5.73 -10.90
C THR A 99 9.51 -4.59 -11.86
N ALA A 100 10.18 -4.60 -13.01
CA ALA A 100 9.94 -3.56 -14.00
C ALA A 100 8.48 -3.56 -14.46
N GLU A 101 7.90 -4.73 -14.60
CA GLU A 101 6.50 -4.85 -15.01
C GLU A 101 5.57 -4.30 -13.94
N GLU A 102 5.83 -4.65 -12.69
CA GLU A 102 5.04 -4.16 -11.59
C GLU A 102 5.15 -2.67 -11.45
N GLN A 103 6.33 -2.12 -11.65
CA GLN A 103 6.53 -0.69 -11.56
C GLN A 103 5.73 0.04 -12.64
N ALA A 104 5.73 -0.49 -13.86
CA ALA A 104 4.96 0.12 -14.94
C ALA A 104 3.47 0.13 -14.63
N VAL A 105 2.97 -0.98 -14.12
CA VAL A 105 1.56 -1.06 -13.75
C VAL A 105 1.25 -0.08 -12.61
N PHE A 106 2.15 0.00 -11.64
CA PHE A 106 1.95 0.89 -10.51
C PHE A 106 1.96 2.35 -10.95
N ASP A 107 2.87 2.72 -11.82
CA ASP A 107 2.95 4.12 -12.27
C ASP A 107 1.66 4.55 -12.94
N GLU A 108 1.09 3.69 -13.77
CA GLU A 108 -0.16 3.98 -14.42
C GLU A 108 -1.31 4.04 -13.43
N PHE A 109 -1.33 3.11 -12.49
CA PHE A 109 -2.35 3.08 -11.46
C PHE A 109 -2.27 4.33 -10.57
N TYR A 110 -1.07 4.71 -10.18
CA TYR A 110 -0.88 5.89 -9.32
C TYR A 110 -1.37 7.16 -10.02
N ALA A 111 -1.06 7.29 -11.29
CA ALA A 111 -1.51 8.45 -12.04
C ALA A 111 -3.03 8.49 -12.13
N ASP A 112 -3.66 7.34 -12.29
CA ASP A 112 -5.11 7.25 -12.40
C ASP A 112 -5.80 7.63 -11.11
N VAL A 113 -5.34 7.09 -9.97
CA VAL A 113 -6.09 7.25 -8.72
C VAL A 113 -5.72 8.52 -7.97
N LEU A 114 -4.50 9.00 -8.08
CA LEU A 114 -4.08 10.22 -7.42
C LEU A 114 -4.00 11.40 -8.38
N GLY A 115 -4.30 11.13 -9.63
CA GLY A 115 -4.31 12.15 -10.62
C GLY A 115 -2.93 12.71 -10.79
N ASP A 116 -2.84 13.78 -11.48
CA ASP A 116 -1.57 14.39 -11.65
C ASP A 116 -1.40 15.37 -10.58
N LYS A 117 -1.46 14.98 -9.41
CA LYS A 117 -1.19 15.87 -8.36
C LYS A 117 0.11 16.51 -8.57
N GLY A 118 0.19 17.15 -9.60
CA GLY A 118 1.36 17.73 -9.93
C GLY A 118 2.32 16.79 -10.42
N ASP A 119 3.02 16.67 -10.92
CA ASP A 119 3.98 15.88 -11.46
C ASP A 119 5.02 15.54 -10.50
N ASN A 120 4.74 15.44 -9.30
CA ASN A 120 5.72 15.05 -8.34
C ASN A 120 5.82 13.59 -8.28
N ARG A 121 6.44 12.99 -9.21
CA ARG A 121 6.47 11.58 -9.25
C ARG A 121 7.32 10.97 -8.18
N ASP A 122 8.21 11.68 -7.59
CA ASP A 122 8.97 11.11 -6.52
C ASP A 122 8.45 11.56 -5.20
N SER A 123 7.22 12.01 -5.13
CA SER A 123 6.74 12.43 -3.89
C SER A 123 5.51 11.77 -3.54
N GLY A 124 5.00 11.34 -2.78
CA GLY A 124 3.78 10.73 -2.46
C GLY A 124 3.97 9.46 -1.67
N ILE A 125 4.93 8.68 -1.96
CA ILE A 125 5.12 7.41 -1.30
C ILE A 125 6.49 7.34 -0.67
N HIS A 126 6.51 7.07 0.63
CA HIS A 126 7.73 6.87 1.35
C HIS A 126 7.61 5.53 2.06
N SER A 127 8.55 4.66 1.81
CA SER A 127 8.58 3.37 2.47
C SER A 127 9.32 3.49 3.78
N THR A 128 8.68 3.05 4.86
CA THR A 128 9.34 3.09 6.15
C THR A 128 9.87 1.72 6.44
N GLY A 129 10.82 1.28 5.75
CA GLY A 129 11.30 -0.07 5.85
C GLY A 129 11.71 -0.49 7.25
N HIS A 130 11.98 -1.73 7.42
CA HIS A 130 12.38 -2.28 8.71
C HIS A 130 13.58 -3.16 8.57
#